data_d79c9c9ed1ebc3ad452e7752ca9f179d
#
_entry.id   d79c9c9ed1ebc3ad452e7752ca9f179d
#
_cell.length_a   1.000
_cell.length_b   1.000
_cell.length_c   1.000
_cell.angle_alpha   90.00
_cell.angle_beta   90.00
_cell.angle_gamma   90.00
#
_symmetry.space_group_name_H-M   'P 1'
#
loop_
_entity.id
_entity.type
_entity.pdbx_description
1 polymer ?
#
loop_
_entity_poly.entity_id
_entity_poly.type
_entity_poly.pdbx_seq_one_letter_code
_entity_poly.pdbx_strand_id
1 'polypeptide(L)'
;RIKKIKKIVDEKFITLENDIILALVLVDHTDNHDYFSHKYKVSNEVRDNLGFYAKYYKEMKTNKNFIKKDLKKNVFYYGKAKIKLLILFYYLTLSKLDLSELKKLISNIQTMSLPRFPITGKYLLDRGFKSGKKIGQAMDEIKKKWIENDFNLDDQQLNSLLKKYI
;
A
#
# COMPACT_ATOMS: atom_id res chain seq x y z
N ARG A 1 -3.71 -17.10 16.28
CA ARG A 1 -3.02 -17.12 14.96
C ARG A 1 -3.10 -18.52 14.31
N ILE A 2 -2.64 -19.58 14.97
CA ILE A 2 -2.55 -20.95 14.40
C ILE A 2 -3.88 -21.45 13.82
N LYS A 3 -5.00 -21.30 14.53
CA LYS A 3 -6.33 -21.72 14.03
C LYS A 3 -6.73 -21.01 12.73
N LYS A 4 -6.36 -19.73 12.57
CA LYS A 4 -6.64 -18.97 11.34
C LYS A 4 -5.74 -19.40 10.19
N ILE A 5 -4.46 -19.65 10.46
CA ILE A 5 -3.50 -20.19 9.48
C ILE A 5 -4.01 -21.52 8.95
N LYS A 6 -4.38 -22.44 9.84
CA LYS A 6 -4.92 -23.75 9.46
C LYS A 6 -6.13 -23.61 8.53
N LYS A 7 -7.10 -22.73 8.85
CA LYS A 7 -8.27 -22.49 7.98
C LYS A 7 -7.89 -22.04 6.57
N ILE A 8 -6.91 -21.15 6.44
CA ILE A 8 -6.46 -20.64 5.13
C ILE A 8 -5.80 -21.74 4.32
N VAL A 9 -4.95 -22.54 4.97
CA VAL A 9 -4.23 -23.65 4.32
C VAL A 9 -5.20 -24.77 3.92
N ASP A 10 -6.12 -25.17 4.82
CA ASP A 10 -7.10 -26.23 4.56
C ASP A 10 -8.02 -25.87 3.38
N GLU A 11 -8.39 -24.58 3.24
CA GLU A 11 -9.24 -24.12 2.14
C GLU A 11 -8.47 -23.81 0.85
N LYS A 12 -7.15 -23.96 0.83
CA LYS A 12 -6.25 -23.65 -0.31
C LYS A 12 -6.51 -22.26 -0.90
N PHE A 13 -6.94 -21.34 -0.05
CA PHE A 13 -7.40 -20.02 -0.49
C PHE A 13 -6.23 -19.10 -0.89
N ILE A 14 -5.13 -19.15 -0.16
CA ILE A 14 -3.91 -18.37 -0.43
C ILE A 14 -2.71 -19.21 -0.03
N THR A 15 -1.67 -19.17 -0.86
CA THR A 15 -0.34 -19.67 -0.50
C THR A 15 0.33 -18.66 0.42
N LEU A 16 0.84 -19.11 1.55
CA LEU A 16 1.63 -18.28 2.46
C LEU A 16 3.05 -18.17 1.91
N GLU A 17 3.41 -16.98 1.49
CA GLU A 17 4.78 -16.67 1.07
C GLU A 17 5.71 -16.59 2.28
N ASN A 18 7.01 -16.83 2.06
CA ASN A 18 8.01 -16.83 3.14
C ASN A 18 8.05 -15.50 3.90
N ASP A 19 7.90 -14.39 3.21
CA ASP A 19 7.94 -13.05 3.81
C ASP A 19 6.81 -12.81 4.80
N ILE A 20 5.61 -13.30 4.50
CA ILE A 20 4.49 -13.16 5.44
C ILE A 20 4.67 -14.08 6.64
N ILE A 21 5.26 -15.26 6.45
CA ILE A 21 5.58 -16.19 7.55
C ILE A 21 6.59 -15.53 8.49
N LEU A 22 7.67 -14.97 7.94
CA LEU A 22 8.66 -14.21 8.71
C LEU A 22 8.02 -13.03 9.44
N ALA A 23 7.17 -12.25 8.76
CA ALA A 23 6.47 -11.14 9.37
C ALA A 23 5.56 -11.58 10.53
N LEU A 24 4.86 -12.72 10.41
CA LEU A 24 4.02 -13.25 11.49
C LEU A 24 4.82 -13.64 12.75
N VAL A 25 6.10 -14.00 12.59
CA VAL A 25 7.00 -14.36 13.71
C VAL A 25 7.67 -13.12 14.28
N LEU A 26 8.17 -12.23 13.44
CA LEU A 26 9.12 -11.17 13.81
C LEU A 26 8.46 -9.81 14.05
N VAL A 27 7.29 -9.56 13.41
CA VAL A 27 6.62 -8.25 13.53
C VAL A 27 5.67 -8.23 14.71
N ASP A 28 6.00 -7.40 15.67
CA ASP A 28 5.21 -7.12 16.87
C ASP A 28 5.31 -5.62 17.20
N HIS A 29 5.31 -5.25 18.49
CA HIS A 29 5.47 -3.85 18.95
C HIS A 29 6.94 -3.44 19.16
N THR A 30 7.87 -4.36 18.92
CA THR A 30 9.31 -4.17 19.08
C THR A 30 10.01 -3.97 17.74
N ASP A 31 11.34 -3.91 17.77
CA ASP A 31 12.23 -3.83 16.62
C ASP A 31 12.84 -5.19 16.22
N ASN A 32 12.25 -6.28 16.66
CA ASN A 32 12.74 -7.64 16.37
C ASN A 32 12.98 -7.91 14.88
N HIS A 33 12.15 -7.35 14.00
CA HIS A 33 12.28 -7.46 12.54
C HIS A 33 13.56 -6.77 12.03
N ASP A 34 13.93 -5.61 12.58
CA ASP A 34 15.15 -4.89 12.24
C ASP A 34 16.38 -5.63 12.78
N TYR A 35 16.34 -6.03 14.05
CA TYR A 35 17.40 -6.83 14.65
C TYR A 35 17.68 -8.11 13.87
N PHE A 36 16.64 -8.84 13.50
CA PHE A 36 16.75 -10.04 12.66
C PHE A 36 17.40 -9.72 11.32
N SER A 37 16.95 -8.67 10.65
CA SER A 37 17.44 -8.26 9.34
C SER A 37 18.94 -7.94 9.35
N HIS A 38 19.38 -7.24 10.39
CA HIS A 38 20.79 -6.90 10.57
C HIS A 38 21.66 -8.12 10.96
N LYS A 39 21.18 -8.91 11.93
CA LYS A 39 21.92 -10.07 12.43
C LYS A 39 22.15 -11.13 11.37
N TYR A 40 21.13 -11.43 10.57
CA TYR A 40 21.19 -12.50 9.56
C TYR A 40 21.50 -11.99 8.16
N LYS A 41 21.76 -10.68 8.00
CA LYS A 41 22.13 -10.05 6.72
C LYS A 41 21.17 -10.46 5.58
N VAL A 42 19.87 -10.40 5.85
CA VAL A 42 18.84 -10.74 4.86
C VAL A 42 18.91 -9.81 3.65
N SER A 43 18.32 -10.21 2.52
CA SER A 43 18.27 -9.36 1.32
C SER A 43 17.53 -8.03 1.60
N ASN A 44 17.83 -7.01 0.81
CA ASN A 44 17.11 -5.73 0.90
C ASN A 44 15.60 -5.92 0.74
N GLU A 45 15.18 -6.79 -0.17
CA GLU A 45 13.78 -7.11 -0.39
C GLU A 45 13.08 -7.65 0.86
N VAL A 46 13.66 -8.64 1.52
CA VAL A 46 13.12 -9.20 2.78
C VAL A 46 13.06 -8.13 3.86
N ARG A 47 14.12 -7.34 4.02
CA ARG A 47 14.17 -6.24 4.99
C ARG A 47 13.05 -5.21 4.73
N ASP A 48 12.90 -4.77 3.48
CA ASP A 48 11.92 -3.76 3.10
C ASP A 48 10.48 -4.30 3.27
N ASN A 49 10.25 -5.58 3.01
CA ASN A 49 8.96 -6.23 3.26
C ASN A 49 8.67 -6.35 4.76
N LEU A 50 9.63 -6.75 5.58
CA LEU A 50 9.44 -6.79 7.04
C LEU A 50 9.17 -5.39 7.61
N GLY A 51 9.92 -4.37 7.19
CA GLY A 51 9.70 -2.97 7.56
C GLY A 51 8.31 -2.46 7.14
N PHE A 52 7.83 -2.86 5.95
CA PHE A 52 6.49 -2.56 5.49
C PHE A 52 5.42 -3.14 6.44
N TYR A 53 5.50 -4.42 6.80
CA TYR A 53 4.57 -5.03 7.74
C TYR A 53 4.64 -4.40 9.13
N ALA A 54 5.83 -4.08 9.62
CA ALA A 54 6.02 -3.45 10.94
C ALA A 54 5.41 -2.04 11.01
N LYS A 55 5.63 -1.22 9.96
CA LYS A 55 5.00 0.09 9.83
C LYS A 55 3.49 -0.02 9.92
N TYR A 56 2.89 -0.87 9.09
CA TYR A 56 1.43 -1.00 9.03
C TYR A 56 0.83 -1.74 10.23
N TYR A 57 1.58 -2.62 10.89
CA TYR A 57 1.15 -3.23 12.15
C TYR A 57 0.83 -2.17 13.21
N LYS A 58 1.69 -1.16 13.36
CA LYS A 58 1.47 -0.04 14.29
C LYS A 58 0.22 0.75 13.92
N GLU A 59 0.06 1.09 12.65
CA GLU A 59 -1.10 1.86 12.18
C GLU A 59 -2.42 1.08 12.33
N MET A 60 -2.45 -0.20 11.97
CA MET A 60 -3.64 -1.05 12.09
C MET A 60 -4.05 -1.33 13.54
N LYS A 61 -3.11 -1.30 14.47
CA LYS A 61 -3.40 -1.47 15.89
C LYS A 61 -4.14 -0.27 16.46
N THR A 62 -3.82 0.94 16.01
CA THR A 62 -4.44 2.19 16.46
C THR A 62 -5.70 2.56 15.68
N ASN A 63 -5.73 2.25 14.38
CA ASN A 63 -6.84 2.59 13.48
C ASN A 63 -7.49 1.33 12.89
N LYS A 64 -8.60 0.89 13.50
CA LYS A 64 -9.34 -0.30 13.05
C LYS A 64 -9.91 -0.19 11.64
N ASN A 65 -10.12 1.03 11.14
CA ASN A 65 -10.67 1.30 9.81
C ASN A 65 -9.58 1.52 8.75
N PHE A 66 -8.30 1.44 9.12
CA PHE A 66 -7.17 1.72 8.25
C PHE A 66 -7.28 1.03 6.87
N ILE A 67 -7.58 -0.28 6.87
CA ILE A 67 -7.66 -1.04 5.62
C ILE A 67 -8.85 -0.61 4.75
N LYS A 68 -10.00 -0.27 5.36
CA LYS A 68 -11.23 0.05 4.60
C LYS A 68 -11.22 1.49 4.08
N LYS A 69 -10.73 2.44 4.86
CA LYS A 69 -10.84 3.88 4.58
C LYS A 69 -10.06 4.30 3.33
N ASP A 70 -8.84 3.81 3.17
CA ASP A 70 -7.96 4.23 2.09
C ASP A 70 -7.52 3.06 1.18
N LEU A 71 -8.37 2.02 1.10
CA LEU A 71 -8.03 0.80 0.38
C LEU A 71 -7.61 1.06 -1.07
N LYS A 72 -8.38 1.87 -1.81
CA LYS A 72 -8.09 2.18 -3.22
C LYS A 72 -6.77 2.95 -3.37
N LYS A 73 -6.50 3.91 -2.49
CA LYS A 73 -5.24 4.67 -2.45
C LYS A 73 -4.06 3.75 -2.15
N ASN A 74 -4.21 2.89 -1.16
CA ASN A 74 -3.17 1.92 -0.80
C ASN A 74 -2.88 0.93 -1.95
N VAL A 75 -3.93 0.45 -2.62
CA VAL A 75 -3.76 -0.43 -3.80
C VAL A 75 -3.09 0.31 -4.94
N PHE A 76 -3.37 1.60 -5.14
CA PHE A 76 -2.71 2.43 -6.16
C PHE A 76 -1.22 2.60 -5.87
N TYR A 77 -0.84 2.86 -4.60
CA TYR A 77 0.56 3.07 -4.21
C TYR A 77 1.41 1.80 -4.17
N TYR A 78 0.85 0.72 -3.64
CA TYR A 78 1.62 -0.49 -3.31
C TYR A 78 1.34 -1.67 -4.22
N GLY A 79 0.31 -1.56 -5.07
CA GLY A 79 -0.14 -2.64 -5.93
C GLY A 79 -1.05 -3.65 -5.22
N LYS A 80 -1.84 -4.35 -6.03
CA LYS A 80 -2.84 -5.33 -5.56
C LYS A 80 -2.19 -6.47 -4.77
N ALA A 81 -1.06 -6.99 -5.24
CA ALA A 81 -0.38 -8.12 -4.59
C ALA A 81 0.06 -7.77 -3.16
N LYS A 82 0.77 -6.65 -2.98
CA LYS A 82 1.29 -6.23 -1.68
C LYS A 82 0.17 -5.91 -0.67
N ILE A 83 -0.92 -5.29 -1.14
CA ILE A 83 -2.07 -4.99 -0.27
C ILE A 83 -2.85 -6.26 0.10
N LYS A 84 -2.98 -7.25 -0.80
CA LYS A 84 -3.57 -8.55 -0.43
C LYS A 84 -2.79 -9.23 0.70
N LEU A 85 -1.46 -9.25 0.62
CA LEU A 85 -0.62 -9.82 1.67
C LEU A 85 -0.73 -9.02 2.97
N LEU A 86 -0.81 -7.70 2.92
CA LEU A 86 -1.02 -6.86 4.10
C LEU A 86 -2.38 -7.15 4.79
N ILE A 87 -3.45 -7.33 4.02
CA ILE A 87 -4.76 -7.70 4.55
C ILE A 87 -4.72 -9.10 5.17
N LEU A 88 -4.02 -10.03 4.55
CA LEU A 88 -3.82 -11.36 5.09
C LEU A 88 -3.05 -11.30 6.42
N PHE A 89 -1.97 -10.53 6.47
CA PHE A 89 -1.21 -10.30 7.71
C PHE A 89 -2.10 -9.69 8.81
N TYR A 90 -2.91 -8.66 8.48
CA TYR A 90 -3.87 -8.07 9.41
C TYR A 90 -4.89 -9.10 9.91
N TYR A 91 -5.47 -9.90 9.01
CA TYR A 91 -6.40 -10.97 9.38
C TYR A 91 -5.77 -11.96 10.37
N LEU A 92 -4.54 -12.37 10.14
CA LEU A 92 -3.83 -13.35 10.97
C LEU A 92 -3.38 -12.78 12.32
N THR A 93 -3.16 -11.47 12.42
CA THR A 93 -2.58 -10.84 13.63
C THR A 93 -3.57 -10.11 14.50
N LEU A 94 -4.28 -9.13 13.95
CA LEU A 94 -5.02 -8.12 14.71
C LEU A 94 -6.53 -8.18 14.52
N SER A 95 -7.01 -8.70 13.39
CA SER A 95 -8.41 -8.54 13.04
C SER A 95 -9.33 -9.52 13.78
N LYS A 96 -10.58 -9.10 13.94
CA LYS A 96 -11.69 -9.97 14.34
C LYS A 96 -12.49 -10.50 13.14
N LEU A 97 -12.06 -10.19 11.93
CA LEU A 97 -12.72 -10.63 10.69
C LEU A 97 -12.80 -12.15 10.65
N ASP A 98 -13.87 -12.66 10.08
CA ASP A 98 -13.99 -14.05 9.70
C ASP A 98 -13.37 -14.30 8.30
N LEU A 99 -13.33 -15.56 7.88
CA LEU A 99 -12.73 -15.92 6.60
C LEU A 99 -13.57 -15.46 5.40
N SER A 100 -14.90 -15.36 5.55
CA SER A 100 -15.79 -14.84 4.50
C SER A 100 -15.52 -13.36 4.23
N GLU A 101 -15.36 -12.57 5.28
CA GLU A 101 -15.01 -11.16 5.18
C GLU A 101 -13.62 -10.97 4.54
N LEU A 102 -12.64 -11.80 4.91
CA LEU A 102 -11.33 -11.81 4.25
C LEU A 102 -11.44 -12.08 2.76
N LYS A 103 -12.20 -13.12 2.37
CA LYS A 103 -12.43 -13.48 0.96
C LYS A 103 -13.07 -12.33 0.18
N LYS A 104 -14.07 -11.66 0.76
CA LYS A 104 -14.71 -10.47 0.15
C LYS A 104 -13.71 -9.33 -0.06
N LEU A 105 -12.88 -9.01 0.93
CA LEU A 105 -11.88 -7.96 0.81
C LEU A 105 -10.85 -8.26 -0.28
N ILE A 106 -10.37 -9.50 -0.36
CA ILE A 106 -9.40 -9.91 -1.38
C ILE A 106 -10.03 -9.89 -2.77
N SER A 107 -11.27 -10.37 -2.92
CA SER A 107 -12.02 -10.30 -4.17
C SER A 107 -12.20 -8.84 -4.63
N ASN A 108 -12.58 -7.93 -3.73
CA ASN A 108 -12.71 -6.51 -4.04
C ASN A 108 -11.40 -5.90 -4.57
N ILE A 109 -10.25 -6.29 -4.00
CA ILE A 109 -8.95 -5.82 -4.52
C ILE A 109 -8.68 -6.37 -5.91
N GLN A 110 -8.97 -7.64 -6.16
CA GLN A 110 -8.72 -8.28 -7.46
C GLN A 110 -9.51 -7.61 -8.58
N THR A 111 -10.79 -7.32 -8.33
CA THR A 111 -11.70 -6.70 -9.28
C THR A 111 -11.60 -5.17 -9.35
N MET A 112 -10.90 -4.55 -8.38
CA MET A 112 -10.79 -3.08 -8.29
C MET A 112 -10.17 -2.48 -9.55
N SER A 113 -10.89 -1.57 -10.20
CA SER A 113 -10.35 -0.73 -11.27
C SER A 113 -9.60 0.45 -10.66
N LEU A 114 -8.34 0.63 -11.07
CA LEU A 114 -7.52 1.76 -10.67
C LEU A 114 -7.52 2.80 -11.80
N PRO A 115 -7.80 4.07 -11.49
CA PRO A 115 -7.77 5.11 -12.48
C PRO A 115 -6.34 5.37 -12.96
N ARG A 116 -6.20 5.79 -14.21
CA ARG A 116 -4.91 6.25 -14.74
C ARG A 116 -4.75 7.73 -14.42
N PHE A 117 -3.56 8.13 -14.03
CA PHE A 117 -3.24 9.53 -13.82
C PHE A 117 -3.36 10.29 -15.15
N PRO A 118 -4.21 11.35 -15.24
CA PRO A 118 -4.55 11.96 -16.52
C PRO A 118 -3.50 12.95 -17.05
N ILE A 119 -2.59 13.43 -16.19
CA ILE A 119 -1.61 14.45 -16.57
C ILE A 119 -0.33 13.77 -17.07
N THR A 120 0.16 14.22 -18.22
CA THR A 120 1.41 13.73 -18.81
C THR A 120 2.48 14.82 -18.83
N GLY A 121 3.74 14.43 -18.97
CA GLY A 121 4.83 15.41 -19.15
C GLY A 121 4.62 16.32 -20.37
N LYS A 122 4.08 15.79 -21.47
CA LYS A 122 3.72 16.55 -22.66
C LYS A 122 2.69 17.63 -22.34
N TYR A 123 1.64 17.29 -21.57
CA TYR A 123 0.62 18.24 -21.12
C TYR A 123 1.24 19.45 -20.38
N LEU A 124 2.28 19.23 -19.58
CA LEU A 124 2.98 20.32 -18.88
C LEU A 124 3.88 21.13 -19.82
N LEU A 125 4.58 20.48 -20.76
CA LEU A 125 5.39 21.15 -21.77
C LEU A 125 4.53 22.08 -22.63
N ASP A 126 3.37 21.64 -23.08
CA ASP A 126 2.42 22.42 -23.86
C ASP A 126 1.87 23.65 -23.10
N ARG A 127 2.00 23.67 -21.77
CA ARG A 127 1.68 24.80 -20.88
C ARG A 127 2.88 25.66 -20.47
N GLY A 128 4.00 25.53 -21.18
CA GLY A 128 5.17 26.38 -20.99
C GLY A 128 6.17 25.95 -19.92
N PHE A 129 6.01 24.74 -19.37
CA PHE A 129 7.04 24.19 -18.48
C PHE A 129 8.30 23.85 -19.28
N LYS A 130 9.45 24.20 -18.73
CA LYS A 130 10.73 23.78 -19.28
C LYS A 130 11.02 22.34 -18.87
N SER A 131 11.57 21.55 -19.80
CA SER A 131 12.02 20.18 -19.50
C SER A 131 13.02 20.15 -18.34
N GLY A 132 13.01 19.09 -17.54
CA GLY A 132 13.96 18.87 -16.45
C GLY A 132 13.31 18.60 -15.10
N LYS A 133 14.06 18.81 -14.03
CA LYS A 133 13.68 18.46 -12.65
C LYS A 133 12.36 19.10 -12.19
N LYS A 134 12.06 20.31 -12.65
CA LYS A 134 10.81 21.02 -12.28
C LYS A 134 9.55 20.30 -12.77
N ILE A 135 9.56 19.71 -13.99
CA ILE A 135 8.44 18.93 -14.49
C ILE A 135 8.18 17.70 -13.60
N GLY A 136 9.24 16.98 -13.22
CA GLY A 136 9.10 15.84 -12.33
C GLY A 136 8.45 16.23 -10.99
N GLN A 137 8.95 17.29 -10.36
CA GLN A 137 8.40 17.80 -9.10
C GLN A 137 6.93 18.24 -9.22
N ALA A 138 6.57 18.95 -10.29
CA ALA A 138 5.18 19.34 -10.55
C ALA A 138 4.29 18.11 -10.75
N MET A 139 4.73 17.12 -11.53
CA MET A 139 4.02 15.86 -11.76
C MET A 139 3.75 15.10 -10.44
N ASP A 140 4.76 15.01 -9.58
CA ASP A 140 4.64 14.31 -8.29
C ASP A 140 3.67 15.04 -7.36
N GLU A 141 3.72 16.37 -7.28
CA GLU A 141 2.79 17.15 -6.45
C GLU A 141 1.35 17.04 -6.96
N ILE A 142 1.14 17.18 -8.28
CA ILE A 142 -0.18 17.06 -8.91
C ILE A 142 -0.73 15.64 -8.69
N LYS A 143 0.10 14.60 -8.90
CA LYS A 143 -0.30 13.22 -8.69
C LYS A 143 -0.68 12.95 -7.23
N LYS A 144 0.09 13.49 -6.28
CA LYS A 144 -0.21 13.39 -4.85
C LYS A 144 -1.57 13.99 -4.53
N LYS A 145 -1.83 15.21 -5.00
CA LYS A 145 -3.12 15.90 -4.79
C LYS A 145 -4.29 15.14 -5.43
N TRP A 146 -4.12 14.66 -6.65
CA TRP A 146 -5.10 13.85 -7.34
C TRP A 146 -5.47 12.58 -6.54
N ILE A 147 -4.50 11.89 -5.96
CA ILE A 147 -4.74 10.71 -5.12
C ILE A 147 -5.43 11.12 -3.81
N GLU A 148 -4.97 12.19 -3.14
CA GLU A 148 -5.58 12.72 -1.90
C GLU A 148 -7.05 13.05 -2.09
N ASN A 149 -7.43 13.59 -3.25
CA ASN A 149 -8.79 13.94 -3.63
C ASN A 149 -9.56 12.77 -4.29
N ASP A 150 -9.31 11.54 -3.87
CA ASP A 150 -9.98 10.33 -4.37
C ASP A 150 -9.92 10.16 -5.89
N PHE A 151 -8.73 10.46 -6.46
CA PHE A 151 -8.45 10.37 -7.90
C PHE A 151 -9.26 11.37 -8.74
N ASN A 152 -9.54 12.51 -8.15
CA ASN A 152 -10.18 13.63 -8.83
C ASN A 152 -9.33 14.89 -8.69
N LEU A 153 -9.30 15.70 -9.73
CA LEU A 153 -8.61 16.99 -9.74
C LEU A 153 -9.40 17.92 -10.65
N ASP A 154 -9.94 18.98 -10.09
CA ASP A 154 -10.61 20.02 -10.87
C ASP A 154 -9.60 20.99 -11.51
N ASP A 155 -10.06 21.73 -12.53
CA ASP A 155 -9.22 22.66 -13.27
C ASP A 155 -8.67 23.81 -12.41
N GLN A 156 -9.41 24.24 -11.38
CA GLN A 156 -8.96 25.30 -10.47
C GLN A 156 -7.80 24.83 -9.61
N GLN A 157 -7.93 23.62 -9.04
CA GLN A 157 -6.87 22.96 -8.25
C GLN A 157 -5.63 22.72 -9.11
N LEU A 158 -5.81 22.22 -10.33
CA LEU A 158 -4.71 21.99 -11.26
C LEU A 158 -4.00 23.30 -11.60
N ASN A 159 -4.72 24.33 -12.00
CA ASN A 159 -4.15 25.64 -12.35
C ASN A 159 -3.42 26.30 -11.16
N SER A 160 -3.97 26.16 -9.94
CA SER A 160 -3.32 26.64 -8.72
C SER A 160 -1.98 25.96 -8.46
N LEU A 161 -1.89 24.64 -8.66
CA LEU A 161 -0.66 23.88 -8.51
C LEU A 161 0.37 24.24 -9.60
N LEU A 162 -0.09 24.40 -10.83
CA LEU A 162 0.78 24.76 -11.96
C LEU A 162 1.45 26.12 -11.80
N LYS A 163 0.72 27.12 -11.27
CA LYS A 163 1.25 28.48 -11.02
C LYS A 163 2.47 28.53 -10.11
N LYS A 164 2.69 27.51 -9.28
CA LYS A 164 3.88 27.46 -8.40
C LYS A 164 5.18 27.13 -9.15
N TYR A 165 5.09 26.61 -10.35
CA TYR A 165 6.23 26.06 -11.09
C TYR A 165 6.57 26.83 -12.38
N ILE A 166 5.66 27.70 -12.81
CA ILE A 166 5.85 28.63 -13.93
C ILE A 166 6.43 29.94 -13.41
#